data_6ea5d2144b6d04f03abfd7c96a2e68b2
#
_entry.id   6ea5d2144b6d04f03abfd7c96a2e68b2
#
_cell.length_a   1.000
_cell.length_b   1.000
_cell.length_c   1.000
_cell.angle_alpha   90.00
_cell.angle_beta   90.00
_cell.angle_gamma   90.00
#
_symmetry.space_group_name_H-M   'P 1'
#
loop_
_entity.id
_entity.type
_entity.pdbx_description
1 polymer ?
#
loop_
_entity_poly.entity_id
_entity_poly.type
_entity_poly.pdbx_seq_one_letter_code
_entity_poly.pdbx_strand_id
1 'polypeptide(L)'
;MLLSMLRFEWRYYLRQPSFYVVSFLLFLMSFLSVASNNIQIGSGGEVMKNSPFGITQTMLIMGLISMFAVVNFVGSTAIRNHQHLMEELIYSKPLSPFAYQFGRFLGSFIVVMMVFAFIPIGLMLGSFMPWVDASRFGPFVLSNYLVPYFLLAMPSLLLISTLFYAMASRFRSLMALYLTAVAMLVLYTLTGEMASQPQYRTIAALLDPFALRTFAEVTRYWTISEKNNQLIEFSGLVLQNRALWFGIACVLLAVSGIFRQPSLTKKREKKSDKAGVIPSLVPLAQLAMATEPNGRQQFWTRVKFEVRQVLFTAPFVVLGVLTIFNLVGPMFDDFGWYGTSNWPLTQDMVDNIAGATGLLMVIVLIYYSAEIVWRERSSGMGDIVDSVPVSNLSFWGSKLVSVVIVMTLLYVLAMCTTIAFQLIKGQANLEIAQYLIRLGFYYLLPLLMTAVLAFFLQVLSPNKYAGMGLFVAYYLTTFVMASWGFGHSLYNFGQSPTLTYSDMNGYGWGLLSHALYMIYWGLLALSCLF
;
A
#
# COMPACT_ATOMS: atom_id res chain seq x y z
N MET A 1 -15.23 -31.10 -11.25
CA MET A 1 -14.32 -30.61 -10.21
C MET A 1 -13.92 -29.16 -10.41
N LEU A 2 -13.32 -28.74 -11.55
CA LEU A 2 -12.94 -27.36 -11.82
C LEU A 2 -14.14 -26.40 -11.67
N LEU A 3 -15.27 -26.68 -12.30
CA LEU A 3 -16.51 -25.90 -12.22
C LEU A 3 -17.07 -25.84 -10.80
N SER A 4 -16.96 -26.91 -10.02
CA SER A 4 -17.44 -26.93 -8.62
C SER A 4 -16.57 -26.04 -7.73
N MET A 5 -15.23 -26.00 -7.92
CA MET A 5 -14.32 -25.10 -7.20
C MET A 5 -14.59 -23.65 -7.56
N LEU A 6 -14.75 -23.35 -8.86
CA LEU A 6 -15.09 -22.01 -9.33
C LEU A 6 -16.41 -21.51 -8.71
N ARG A 7 -17.46 -22.34 -8.72
CA ARG A 7 -18.76 -22.01 -8.11
C ARG A 7 -18.64 -21.83 -6.59
N PHE A 8 -17.80 -22.62 -5.93
CA PHE A 8 -17.54 -22.49 -4.51
C PHE A 8 -16.90 -21.14 -4.18
N GLU A 9 -15.80 -20.76 -4.85
CA GLU A 9 -15.12 -19.47 -4.60
C GLU A 9 -16.04 -18.29 -4.87
N TRP A 10 -16.79 -18.32 -5.96
CA TRP A 10 -17.76 -17.29 -6.27
C TRP A 10 -18.81 -17.13 -5.16
N ARG A 11 -19.48 -18.23 -4.75
CA ARG A 11 -20.47 -18.19 -3.67
C ARG A 11 -19.89 -17.77 -2.33
N TYR A 12 -18.65 -18.14 -2.06
CA TYR A 12 -17.95 -17.78 -0.85
C TYR A 12 -17.76 -16.27 -0.76
N TYR A 13 -17.20 -15.64 -1.80
CA TYR A 13 -16.94 -14.20 -1.79
C TYR A 13 -18.20 -13.34 -1.89
N LEU A 14 -19.20 -13.74 -2.65
CA LEU A 14 -20.48 -13.03 -2.70
C LEU A 14 -21.23 -13.00 -1.35
N ARG A 15 -20.89 -13.88 -0.41
CA ARG A 15 -21.43 -13.85 0.97
C ARG A 15 -20.60 -13.01 1.93
N GLN A 16 -19.44 -12.54 1.51
CA GLN A 16 -18.57 -11.74 2.38
C GLN A 16 -18.91 -10.24 2.26
N PRO A 17 -18.99 -9.52 3.41
CA PRO A 17 -19.18 -8.07 3.40
C PRO A 17 -18.08 -7.33 2.65
N SER A 18 -16.85 -7.85 2.66
CA SER A 18 -15.69 -7.24 1.97
C SER A 18 -15.89 -7.08 0.46
N PHE A 19 -16.63 -8.00 -0.18
CA PHE A 19 -16.97 -7.88 -1.60
C PHE A 19 -17.79 -6.61 -1.87
N TYR A 20 -18.84 -6.38 -1.09
CA TYR A 20 -19.72 -5.23 -1.26
C TYR A 20 -19.04 -3.91 -0.90
N VAL A 21 -18.26 -3.90 0.17
CA VAL A 21 -17.52 -2.69 0.62
C VAL A 21 -16.51 -2.26 -0.44
N VAL A 22 -15.68 -3.18 -0.94
CA VAL A 22 -14.66 -2.86 -1.95
C VAL A 22 -15.31 -2.46 -3.28
N SER A 23 -16.35 -3.18 -3.72
CA SER A 23 -17.12 -2.85 -4.93
C SER A 23 -17.75 -1.46 -4.83
N PHE A 24 -18.35 -1.13 -3.69
CA PHE A 24 -18.98 0.17 -3.45
C PHE A 24 -17.94 1.29 -3.42
N LEU A 25 -16.78 1.08 -2.79
CA LEU A 25 -15.69 2.07 -2.78
C LEU A 25 -15.19 2.38 -4.21
N LEU A 26 -14.92 1.35 -5.01
CA LEU A 26 -14.48 1.54 -6.40
C LEU A 26 -15.58 2.19 -7.27
N PHE A 27 -16.83 1.78 -7.07
CA PHE A 27 -17.99 2.42 -7.69
C PHE A 27 -18.05 3.91 -7.32
N LEU A 28 -17.98 4.22 -6.02
CA LEU A 28 -18.10 5.59 -5.52
C LEU A 28 -16.95 6.48 -6.04
N MET A 29 -15.71 5.99 -6.03
CA MET A 29 -14.56 6.73 -6.55
C MET A 29 -14.72 7.03 -8.04
N SER A 30 -15.12 6.05 -8.83
CA SER A 30 -15.31 6.22 -10.28
C SER A 30 -16.55 7.09 -10.58
N PHE A 31 -17.63 6.95 -9.84
CA PHE A 31 -18.81 7.79 -9.94
C PHE A 31 -18.47 9.27 -9.65
N LEU A 32 -17.78 9.54 -8.54
CA LEU A 32 -17.40 10.89 -8.15
C LEU A 32 -16.40 11.53 -9.13
N SER A 33 -15.54 10.75 -9.77
CA SER A 33 -14.58 11.27 -10.76
C SER A 33 -15.27 11.91 -11.97
N VAL A 34 -16.49 11.47 -12.31
CA VAL A 34 -17.29 11.99 -13.42
C VAL A 34 -18.36 12.96 -12.92
N ALA A 35 -19.06 12.62 -11.83
CA ALA A 35 -20.17 13.41 -11.29
C ALA A 35 -19.72 14.69 -10.55
N SER A 36 -18.44 14.79 -10.14
CA SER A 36 -17.87 15.98 -9.51
C SER A 36 -17.12 16.86 -10.52
N ASN A 37 -17.21 18.17 -10.37
CA ASN A 37 -16.42 19.11 -11.17
C ASN A 37 -15.00 19.33 -10.60
N ASN A 38 -14.79 18.96 -9.34
CA ASN A 38 -13.52 19.16 -8.65
C ASN A 38 -12.49 18.06 -8.96
N ILE A 39 -12.94 16.89 -9.40
CA ILE A 39 -12.07 15.76 -9.73
C ILE A 39 -12.02 15.63 -11.25
N GLN A 40 -10.87 15.93 -11.83
CA GLN A 40 -10.66 15.87 -13.29
C GLN A 40 -9.57 14.82 -13.59
N ILE A 41 -9.97 13.58 -13.80
CA ILE A 41 -9.06 12.52 -14.22
C ILE A 41 -9.18 12.36 -15.74
N GLY A 42 -8.13 12.74 -16.49
CA GLY A 42 -8.10 12.60 -17.95
C GLY A 42 -9.01 13.52 -18.74
N SER A 43 -9.76 14.40 -18.10
CA SER A 43 -10.77 15.28 -18.71
C SER A 43 -10.46 16.76 -18.49
N GLY A 44 -9.19 17.15 -18.54
CA GLY A 44 -8.76 18.55 -18.45
C GLY A 44 -9.06 19.35 -19.72
N GLY A 45 -9.34 20.65 -19.59
CA GLY A 45 -9.60 21.55 -20.71
C GLY A 45 -10.87 21.17 -21.48
N GLU A 46 -10.79 21.06 -22.80
CA GLU A 46 -11.92 20.75 -23.71
C GLU A 46 -12.15 19.23 -23.92
N VAL A 47 -11.41 18.36 -23.21
CA VAL A 47 -11.62 16.91 -23.28
C VAL A 47 -12.87 16.55 -22.47
N MET A 48 -13.81 15.84 -23.10
CA MET A 48 -15.07 15.44 -22.48
C MET A 48 -14.85 14.38 -21.40
N LYS A 49 -15.65 14.43 -20.33
CA LYS A 49 -15.53 13.50 -19.19
C LYS A 49 -15.88 12.06 -19.55
N ASN A 50 -16.80 11.85 -20.49
CA ASN A 50 -17.18 10.54 -21.02
C ASN A 50 -16.46 10.18 -22.33
N SER A 51 -15.36 10.88 -22.66
CA SER A 51 -14.54 10.56 -23.82
C SER A 51 -13.85 9.21 -23.69
N PRO A 52 -13.54 8.51 -24.80
CA PRO A 52 -12.75 7.28 -24.77
C PRO A 52 -11.43 7.44 -24.01
N PHE A 53 -10.77 8.60 -24.15
CA PHE A 53 -9.54 8.92 -23.46
C PHE A 53 -9.75 9.05 -21.94
N GLY A 54 -10.72 9.86 -21.48
CA GLY A 54 -10.99 10.10 -20.07
C GLY A 54 -11.43 8.84 -19.33
N ILE A 55 -12.32 8.05 -19.94
CA ILE A 55 -12.77 6.76 -19.41
C ILE A 55 -11.60 5.78 -19.28
N THR A 56 -10.78 5.64 -20.35
CA THR A 56 -9.63 4.73 -20.34
C THR A 56 -8.62 5.11 -19.25
N GLN A 57 -8.24 6.38 -19.18
CA GLN A 57 -7.30 6.87 -18.17
C GLN A 57 -7.81 6.64 -16.75
N THR A 58 -9.08 6.92 -16.49
CA THR A 58 -9.69 6.68 -15.18
C THR A 58 -9.69 5.20 -14.83
N MET A 59 -10.06 4.31 -15.76
CA MET A 59 -10.04 2.86 -15.53
C MET A 59 -8.62 2.34 -15.22
N LEU A 60 -7.61 2.84 -15.91
CA LEU A 60 -6.23 2.42 -15.68
C LEU A 60 -5.71 2.88 -14.32
N ILE A 61 -6.03 4.12 -13.89
CA ILE A 61 -5.68 4.62 -12.56
C ILE A 61 -6.41 3.81 -11.48
N MET A 62 -7.71 3.52 -11.67
CA MET A 62 -8.46 2.66 -10.76
C MET A 62 -7.93 1.22 -10.76
N GLY A 63 -7.35 0.76 -11.87
CA GLY A 63 -6.66 -0.52 -11.98
C GLY A 63 -5.48 -0.64 -11.01
N LEU A 64 -4.70 0.42 -10.85
CA LEU A 64 -3.61 0.49 -9.89
C LEU A 64 -4.12 0.40 -8.44
N ILE A 65 -5.20 1.11 -8.13
CA ILE A 65 -5.86 1.04 -6.80
C ILE A 65 -6.47 -0.34 -6.56
N SER A 66 -7.04 -0.97 -7.59
CA SER A 66 -7.65 -2.30 -7.50
C SER A 66 -6.67 -3.42 -7.15
N MET A 67 -5.37 -3.18 -7.22
CA MET A 67 -4.33 -4.11 -6.77
C MET A 67 -4.57 -4.56 -5.31
N PHE A 68 -5.03 -3.67 -4.44
CA PHE A 68 -5.36 -4.01 -3.05
C PHE A 68 -6.58 -4.94 -2.94
N ALA A 69 -7.55 -4.79 -3.86
CA ALA A 69 -8.67 -5.72 -3.97
C ALA A 69 -8.17 -7.12 -4.39
N VAL A 70 -7.22 -7.20 -5.34
CA VAL A 70 -6.62 -8.47 -5.76
C VAL A 70 -5.90 -9.17 -4.60
N VAL A 71 -5.15 -8.43 -3.77
CA VAL A 71 -4.54 -8.97 -2.54
C VAL A 71 -5.60 -9.62 -1.66
N ASN A 72 -6.73 -8.93 -1.45
CA ASN A 72 -7.78 -9.41 -0.58
C ASN A 72 -8.50 -10.66 -1.13
N PHE A 73 -8.80 -10.72 -2.42
CA PHE A 73 -9.59 -11.83 -2.99
C PHE A 73 -8.70 -12.99 -3.48
N VAL A 74 -7.70 -12.72 -4.30
CA VAL A 74 -6.85 -13.77 -4.87
C VAL A 74 -5.80 -14.23 -3.87
N GLY A 75 -5.17 -13.29 -3.16
CA GLY A 75 -4.14 -13.61 -2.18
C GLY A 75 -4.69 -14.43 -1.01
N SER A 76 -5.82 -14.03 -0.44
CA SER A 76 -6.47 -14.77 0.64
C SER A 76 -6.93 -16.16 0.20
N THR A 77 -7.41 -16.32 -1.03
CA THR A 77 -7.76 -17.63 -1.59
C THR A 77 -6.57 -18.60 -1.56
N ALA A 78 -5.40 -18.15 -1.99
CA ALA A 78 -4.21 -19.01 -2.03
C ALA A 78 -3.73 -19.46 -0.64
N ILE A 79 -3.86 -18.59 0.38
CA ILE A 79 -3.33 -18.85 1.74
C ILE A 79 -4.36 -19.54 2.64
N ARG A 80 -5.66 -19.41 2.36
CA ARG A 80 -6.78 -19.84 3.22
C ARG A 80 -6.65 -21.25 3.77
N ASN A 81 -6.27 -22.23 2.94
CA ASN A 81 -6.11 -23.61 3.39
C ASN A 81 -5.01 -23.76 4.44
N HIS A 82 -3.92 -23.02 4.27
CA HIS A 82 -2.81 -23.01 5.20
C HIS A 82 -3.18 -22.34 6.53
N GLN A 83 -3.89 -21.22 6.47
CA GLN A 83 -4.34 -20.49 7.66
C GLN A 83 -5.32 -21.32 8.53
N HIS A 84 -6.18 -22.12 7.88
CA HIS A 84 -7.14 -22.96 8.58
C HIS A 84 -6.66 -24.40 8.82
N LEU A 85 -5.38 -24.71 8.57
CA LEU A 85 -4.77 -26.03 8.75
C LEU A 85 -5.53 -27.17 8.02
N MET A 86 -6.17 -26.83 6.89
CA MET A 86 -7.00 -27.76 6.10
C MET A 86 -6.21 -28.47 4.99
N GLU A 87 -4.93 -28.17 4.81
CA GLU A 87 -4.13 -28.70 3.69
C GLU A 87 -4.10 -30.23 3.72
N GLU A 88 -3.78 -30.82 4.87
CA GLU A 88 -3.68 -32.28 5.00
C GLU A 88 -4.99 -32.99 4.72
N LEU A 89 -6.11 -32.43 5.19
CA LEU A 89 -7.45 -32.98 4.96
C LEU A 89 -7.85 -32.91 3.47
N ILE A 90 -7.52 -31.83 2.79
CA ILE A 90 -7.88 -31.65 1.39
C ILE A 90 -7.04 -32.57 0.50
N TYR A 91 -5.72 -32.64 0.73
CA TYR A 91 -4.83 -33.45 -0.10
C TYR A 91 -4.85 -34.95 0.25
N SER A 92 -5.52 -35.37 1.33
CA SER A 92 -5.83 -36.78 1.58
C SER A 92 -6.89 -37.35 0.64
N LYS A 93 -7.64 -36.48 -0.06
CA LYS A 93 -8.65 -36.90 -1.04
C LYS A 93 -8.03 -37.08 -2.43
N PRO A 94 -8.55 -37.97 -3.29
CA PRO A 94 -8.07 -38.17 -4.66
C PRO A 94 -8.50 -37.02 -5.56
N LEU A 95 -7.93 -35.83 -5.33
CA LEU A 95 -8.21 -34.62 -6.08
C LEU A 95 -7.10 -34.36 -7.10
N SER A 96 -7.46 -33.97 -8.33
CA SER A 96 -6.49 -33.44 -9.28
C SER A 96 -5.96 -32.10 -8.76
N PRO A 97 -4.65 -31.96 -8.44
CA PRO A 97 -4.09 -30.73 -7.89
C PRO A 97 -4.29 -29.54 -8.83
N PHE A 98 -4.12 -29.75 -10.12
CA PHE A 98 -4.34 -28.73 -11.14
C PHE A 98 -5.79 -28.25 -11.14
N ALA A 99 -6.77 -29.15 -11.26
CA ALA A 99 -8.17 -28.76 -11.30
C ALA A 99 -8.61 -28.06 -10.00
N TYR A 100 -8.03 -28.43 -8.87
CA TYR A 100 -8.28 -27.79 -7.58
C TYR A 100 -7.69 -26.37 -7.51
N GLN A 101 -6.39 -26.22 -7.74
CA GLN A 101 -5.70 -24.94 -7.59
C GLN A 101 -6.08 -23.95 -8.70
N PHE A 102 -6.15 -24.42 -9.95
CA PHE A 102 -6.55 -23.57 -11.08
C PHE A 102 -8.01 -23.14 -10.97
N GLY A 103 -8.89 -24.02 -10.49
CA GLY A 103 -10.30 -23.67 -10.25
C GLY A 103 -10.47 -22.59 -9.16
N ARG A 104 -9.65 -22.64 -8.11
CA ARG A 104 -9.62 -21.61 -7.07
C ARG A 104 -9.06 -20.29 -7.59
N PHE A 105 -7.94 -20.34 -8.31
CA PHE A 105 -7.37 -19.15 -8.94
C PHE A 105 -8.38 -18.48 -9.88
N LEU A 106 -8.95 -19.24 -10.81
CA LEU A 106 -9.91 -18.72 -11.79
C LEU A 106 -11.18 -18.19 -11.10
N GLY A 107 -11.68 -18.89 -10.07
CA GLY A 107 -12.85 -18.44 -9.31
C GLY A 107 -12.61 -17.11 -8.59
N SER A 108 -11.47 -16.94 -7.94
CA SER A 108 -11.10 -15.69 -7.29
C SER A 108 -10.78 -14.56 -8.28
N PHE A 109 -10.20 -14.87 -9.44
CA PHE A 109 -9.97 -13.90 -10.52
C PHE A 109 -11.30 -13.36 -11.08
N ILE A 110 -12.30 -14.24 -11.30
CA ILE A 110 -13.63 -13.81 -11.73
C ILE A 110 -14.25 -12.86 -10.70
N VAL A 111 -14.08 -13.12 -9.40
CA VAL A 111 -14.56 -12.20 -8.35
C VAL A 111 -13.88 -10.84 -8.47
N VAL A 112 -12.58 -10.78 -8.70
CA VAL A 112 -11.85 -9.52 -8.94
C VAL A 112 -12.41 -8.79 -10.16
N MET A 113 -12.65 -9.50 -11.26
CA MET A 113 -13.27 -8.92 -12.45
C MET A 113 -14.66 -8.35 -12.17
N MET A 114 -15.47 -9.04 -11.37
CA MET A 114 -16.79 -8.53 -10.96
C MET A 114 -16.68 -7.27 -10.10
N VAL A 115 -15.74 -7.24 -9.14
CA VAL A 115 -15.47 -6.05 -8.31
C VAL A 115 -15.02 -4.89 -9.19
N PHE A 116 -14.13 -5.13 -10.14
CA PHE A 116 -13.64 -4.09 -11.05
C PHE A 116 -14.72 -3.59 -12.03
N ALA A 117 -15.71 -4.43 -12.37
CA ALA A 117 -16.82 -4.03 -13.24
C ALA A 117 -17.70 -2.90 -12.64
N PHE A 118 -17.64 -2.68 -11.32
CA PHE A 118 -18.30 -1.54 -10.70
C PHE A 118 -17.68 -0.19 -11.08
N ILE A 119 -16.45 -0.16 -11.59
CA ILE A 119 -15.80 1.06 -12.07
C ILE A 119 -16.48 1.58 -13.34
N PRO A 120 -16.56 0.85 -14.46
CA PRO A 120 -17.30 1.32 -15.62
C PRO A 120 -18.77 1.63 -15.33
N ILE A 121 -19.42 0.87 -14.44
CA ILE A 121 -20.81 1.17 -14.00
C ILE A 121 -20.85 2.53 -13.29
N GLY A 122 -19.90 2.83 -12.41
CA GLY A 122 -19.82 4.12 -11.73
C GLY A 122 -19.60 5.28 -12.69
N LEU A 123 -18.68 5.13 -13.68
CA LEU A 123 -18.44 6.11 -14.73
C LEU A 123 -19.69 6.35 -15.59
N MET A 124 -20.41 5.29 -15.96
CA MET A 124 -21.67 5.38 -16.70
C MET A 124 -22.72 6.15 -15.91
N LEU A 125 -23.01 5.72 -14.69
CA LEU A 125 -24.05 6.34 -13.87
C LEU A 125 -23.71 7.79 -13.52
N GLY A 126 -22.43 8.09 -13.28
CA GLY A 126 -21.96 9.46 -13.03
C GLY A 126 -22.23 10.41 -14.19
N SER A 127 -22.18 9.92 -15.43
CA SER A 127 -22.43 10.74 -16.63
C SER A 127 -23.92 11.12 -16.85
N PHE A 128 -24.85 10.41 -16.20
CA PHE A 128 -26.29 10.68 -16.31
C PHE A 128 -26.87 11.53 -15.19
N MET A 129 -26.02 12.02 -14.26
CA MET A 129 -26.52 12.78 -13.13
C MET A 129 -27.02 14.17 -13.54
N PRO A 130 -28.17 14.65 -13.00
CA PRO A 130 -28.82 15.89 -13.43
C PRO A 130 -28.06 17.18 -13.04
N TRP A 131 -27.12 17.08 -12.10
CA TRP A 131 -26.30 18.23 -11.64
C TRP A 131 -25.00 18.40 -12.42
N VAL A 132 -24.73 17.53 -13.38
CA VAL A 132 -23.50 17.57 -14.17
C VAL A 132 -23.66 18.53 -15.34
N ASP A 133 -22.59 19.28 -15.63
CA ASP A 133 -22.59 20.20 -16.76
C ASP A 133 -22.62 19.41 -18.09
N ALA A 134 -23.76 19.44 -18.76
CA ALA A 134 -23.99 18.72 -20.01
C ALA A 134 -23.01 19.11 -21.15
N SER A 135 -22.44 20.33 -21.10
CA SER A 135 -21.46 20.79 -22.11
C SER A 135 -20.14 19.99 -22.07
N ARG A 136 -19.84 19.34 -20.93
CA ARG A 136 -18.64 18.52 -20.69
C ARG A 136 -18.82 17.06 -21.09
N PHE A 137 -19.96 16.66 -21.65
CA PHE A 137 -20.27 15.28 -22.01
C PHE A 137 -20.63 15.16 -23.50
N GLY A 138 -20.01 14.18 -24.15
CA GLY A 138 -20.37 13.75 -25.48
C GLY A 138 -21.49 12.70 -25.50
N PRO A 139 -21.85 12.18 -26.67
CA PRO A 139 -22.85 11.12 -26.79
C PRO A 139 -22.41 9.86 -26.03
N PHE A 140 -23.38 9.16 -25.42
CA PHE A 140 -23.11 7.91 -24.75
C PHE A 140 -22.81 6.79 -25.75
N VAL A 141 -21.62 6.20 -25.65
CA VAL A 141 -21.16 5.09 -26.49
C VAL A 141 -20.65 3.97 -25.59
N LEU A 142 -21.34 2.83 -25.56
CA LEU A 142 -21.02 1.71 -24.68
C LEU A 142 -19.62 1.11 -24.93
N SER A 143 -19.15 1.13 -26.18
CA SER A 143 -17.81 0.63 -26.51
C SER A 143 -16.68 1.37 -25.80
N ASN A 144 -16.87 2.67 -25.48
CA ASN A 144 -15.89 3.47 -24.74
C ASN A 144 -15.60 2.92 -23.34
N TYR A 145 -16.54 2.17 -22.76
CA TYR A 145 -16.43 1.54 -21.44
C TYR A 145 -15.96 0.09 -21.55
N LEU A 146 -16.48 -0.67 -22.51
CA LEU A 146 -16.18 -2.10 -22.61
C LEU A 146 -14.78 -2.37 -23.21
N VAL A 147 -14.36 -1.61 -24.21
CA VAL A 147 -13.07 -1.82 -24.87
C VAL A 147 -11.91 -1.63 -23.88
N PRO A 148 -11.78 -0.54 -23.12
CA PRO A 148 -10.72 -0.41 -22.11
C PRO A 148 -10.79 -1.45 -21.01
N TYR A 149 -12.00 -1.85 -20.61
CA TYR A 149 -12.21 -2.88 -19.60
C TYR A 149 -11.61 -4.23 -20.01
N PHE A 150 -11.96 -4.73 -21.21
CA PHE A 150 -11.50 -6.04 -21.65
C PHE A 150 -10.09 -6.01 -22.24
N LEU A 151 -9.71 -4.92 -22.89
CA LEU A 151 -8.45 -4.83 -23.62
C LEU A 151 -7.26 -4.45 -22.74
N LEU A 152 -7.48 -3.55 -21.79
CA LEU A 152 -6.41 -2.99 -20.97
C LEU A 152 -6.50 -3.46 -19.50
N ALA A 153 -7.67 -3.29 -18.86
CA ALA A 153 -7.80 -3.57 -17.45
C ALA A 153 -7.76 -5.07 -17.14
N MET A 154 -8.50 -5.90 -17.88
CA MET A 154 -8.55 -7.34 -17.65
C MET A 154 -7.18 -8.01 -17.73
N PRO A 155 -6.32 -7.78 -18.74
CA PRO A 155 -4.98 -8.36 -18.78
C PRO A 155 -4.08 -7.88 -17.64
N SER A 156 -4.19 -6.61 -17.23
CA SER A 156 -3.44 -6.09 -16.07
C SER A 156 -3.86 -6.78 -14.78
N LEU A 157 -5.16 -6.93 -14.55
CA LEU A 157 -5.70 -7.63 -13.38
C LEU A 157 -5.32 -9.12 -13.37
N LEU A 158 -5.27 -9.76 -14.56
CA LEU A 158 -4.81 -11.14 -14.68
C LEU A 158 -3.35 -11.28 -14.26
N LEU A 159 -2.47 -10.42 -14.76
CA LEU A 159 -1.07 -10.39 -14.37
C LEU A 159 -0.91 -10.25 -12.86
N ILE A 160 -1.56 -9.22 -12.29
CA ILE A 160 -1.47 -8.92 -10.86
C ILE A 160 -2.00 -10.09 -10.04
N SER A 161 -3.13 -10.68 -10.47
CA SER A 161 -3.71 -11.86 -9.82
C SER A 161 -2.78 -13.06 -9.86
N THR A 162 -2.10 -13.32 -10.99
CA THR A 162 -1.15 -14.41 -11.11
C THR A 162 0.07 -14.20 -10.23
N LEU A 163 0.60 -12.98 -10.19
CA LEU A 163 1.73 -12.62 -9.35
C LEU A 163 1.40 -12.84 -7.86
N PHE A 164 0.28 -12.30 -7.40
CA PHE A 164 -0.13 -12.45 -6.00
C PHE A 164 -0.47 -13.90 -5.64
N TYR A 165 -1.11 -14.64 -6.54
CA TYR A 165 -1.35 -16.06 -6.31
C TYR A 165 -0.05 -16.86 -6.20
N ALA A 166 0.94 -16.59 -7.06
CA ALA A 166 2.24 -17.24 -7.03
C ALA A 166 3.00 -16.90 -5.74
N MET A 167 3.04 -15.63 -5.33
CA MET A 167 3.67 -15.18 -4.10
C MET A 167 2.99 -15.76 -2.86
N ALA A 168 1.65 -15.74 -2.83
CA ALA A 168 0.85 -16.32 -1.76
C ALA A 168 1.10 -17.84 -1.60
N SER A 169 1.11 -18.56 -2.70
CA SER A 169 1.35 -20.00 -2.72
C SER A 169 2.78 -20.36 -2.27
N ARG A 170 3.76 -19.51 -2.58
CA ARG A 170 5.18 -19.76 -2.27
C ARG A 170 5.53 -19.41 -0.83
N PHE A 171 5.07 -18.27 -0.33
CA PHE A 171 5.45 -17.75 0.99
C PHE A 171 4.42 -18.01 2.08
N ARG A 172 3.20 -18.39 1.71
CA ARG A 172 2.08 -18.72 2.64
C ARG A 172 1.83 -17.64 3.70
N SER A 173 2.11 -16.39 3.36
CA SER A 173 2.03 -15.24 4.26
C SER A 173 1.29 -14.08 3.59
N LEU A 174 0.28 -13.51 4.27
CA LEU A 174 -0.39 -12.29 3.82
C LEU A 174 0.58 -11.11 3.68
N MET A 175 1.60 -11.09 4.52
CA MET A 175 2.60 -10.06 4.52
C MET A 175 3.42 -10.04 3.23
N ALA A 176 3.80 -11.21 2.70
CA ALA A 176 4.48 -11.31 1.42
C ALA A 176 3.64 -10.69 0.29
N LEU A 177 2.30 -10.76 0.38
CA LEU A 177 1.40 -10.14 -0.58
C LEU A 177 1.42 -8.61 -0.51
N TYR A 178 1.33 -8.05 0.69
CA TYR A 178 1.42 -6.58 0.86
C TYR A 178 2.77 -6.04 0.40
N LEU A 179 3.86 -6.77 0.68
CA LEU A 179 5.18 -6.40 0.18
C LEU A 179 5.27 -6.46 -1.35
N THR A 180 4.66 -7.47 -1.95
CA THR A 180 4.57 -7.57 -3.42
C THR A 180 3.78 -6.40 -3.99
N ALA A 181 2.68 -6.00 -3.33
CA ALA A 181 1.90 -4.83 -3.74
C ALA A 181 2.74 -3.54 -3.68
N VAL A 182 3.46 -3.33 -2.59
CA VAL A 182 4.36 -2.17 -2.46
C VAL A 182 5.48 -2.21 -3.51
N ALA A 183 6.09 -3.39 -3.74
CA ALA A 183 7.10 -3.55 -4.78
C ALA A 183 6.57 -3.23 -6.19
N MET A 184 5.32 -3.60 -6.50
CA MET A 184 4.67 -3.24 -7.76
C MET A 184 4.42 -1.74 -7.89
N LEU A 185 4.05 -1.06 -6.79
CA LEU A 185 3.92 0.41 -6.78
C LEU A 185 5.26 1.10 -7.02
N VAL A 186 6.33 0.62 -6.37
CA VAL A 186 7.68 1.14 -6.59
C VAL A 186 8.13 0.90 -8.04
N LEU A 187 7.89 -0.28 -8.60
CA LEU A 187 8.18 -0.54 -10.00
C LEU A 187 7.43 0.43 -10.92
N TYR A 188 6.17 0.74 -10.60
CA TYR A 188 5.37 1.70 -11.34
C TYR A 188 5.95 3.13 -11.26
N THR A 189 6.41 3.59 -10.08
CA THR A 189 7.04 4.91 -9.94
C THR A 189 8.34 4.99 -10.73
N LEU A 190 9.17 3.95 -10.71
CA LEU A 190 10.41 3.90 -11.49
C LEU A 190 10.17 3.92 -12.99
N THR A 191 9.16 3.20 -13.49
CA THR A 191 8.79 3.30 -14.91
C THR A 191 8.33 4.73 -15.25
N GLY A 192 7.80 5.47 -14.26
CA GLY A 192 7.48 6.88 -14.38
C GLY A 192 8.70 7.76 -14.60
N GLU A 193 9.73 7.60 -13.77
CA GLU A 193 10.99 8.32 -13.90
C GLU A 193 11.70 7.99 -15.23
N MET A 194 11.71 6.72 -15.62
CA MET A 194 12.23 6.34 -16.94
C MET A 194 11.47 7.00 -18.09
N ALA A 195 10.14 7.18 -17.96
CA ALA A 195 9.31 7.80 -19.00
C ALA A 195 9.53 9.31 -19.13
N SER A 196 10.10 9.99 -18.13
CA SER A 196 10.47 11.41 -18.20
C SER A 196 11.53 11.65 -19.26
N GLN A 197 12.46 10.69 -19.44
CA GLN A 197 13.53 10.78 -20.42
C GLN A 197 13.08 10.30 -21.82
N PRO A 198 13.20 11.12 -22.88
CA PRO A 198 12.72 10.79 -24.22
C PRO A 198 13.22 9.46 -24.77
N GLN A 199 14.49 9.13 -24.49
CA GLN A 199 15.15 7.92 -24.99
C GLN A 199 14.62 6.61 -24.37
N TYR A 200 14.04 6.67 -23.16
CA TYR A 200 13.56 5.48 -22.45
C TYR A 200 12.04 5.32 -22.43
N ARG A 201 11.29 6.25 -23.04
CA ARG A 201 9.81 6.25 -23.02
C ARG A 201 9.19 4.97 -23.53
N THR A 202 9.66 4.48 -24.67
CA THR A 202 9.14 3.24 -25.26
C THR A 202 9.43 2.04 -24.35
N ILE A 203 10.62 2.00 -23.75
CA ILE A 203 10.98 0.94 -22.80
C ILE A 203 10.14 1.04 -21.51
N ALA A 204 9.97 2.25 -20.99
CA ALA A 204 9.11 2.50 -19.82
C ALA A 204 7.65 2.10 -20.09
N ALA A 205 7.14 2.40 -21.28
CA ALA A 205 5.80 1.99 -21.71
C ALA A 205 5.67 0.46 -21.81
N LEU A 206 6.70 -0.25 -22.29
CA LEU A 206 6.69 -1.72 -22.34
C LEU A 206 6.79 -2.36 -20.95
N LEU A 207 7.54 -1.76 -20.04
CA LEU A 207 7.75 -2.25 -18.68
C LEU A 207 6.60 -1.93 -17.72
N ASP A 208 5.62 -1.12 -18.12
CA ASP A 208 4.46 -0.78 -17.29
C ASP A 208 3.42 -1.93 -17.27
N PRO A 209 3.23 -2.61 -16.14
CA PRO A 209 2.25 -3.69 -16.03
C PRO A 209 0.80 -3.21 -16.04
N PHE A 210 0.56 -1.93 -15.70
CA PHE A 210 -0.78 -1.33 -15.63
C PHE A 210 -1.25 -0.72 -16.95
N ALA A 211 -0.36 -0.57 -17.94
CA ALA A 211 -0.58 0.09 -19.22
C ALA A 211 -0.87 1.60 -19.17
N LEU A 212 -0.70 2.25 -18.01
CA LEU A 212 -0.86 3.70 -17.90
C LEU A 212 0.17 4.46 -18.75
N ARG A 213 1.44 4.04 -18.69
CA ARG A 213 2.52 4.62 -19.50
C ARG A 213 2.39 4.28 -20.98
N THR A 214 1.97 3.03 -21.29
CA THR A 214 1.67 2.62 -22.66
C THR A 214 0.56 3.48 -23.25
N PHE A 215 -0.52 3.70 -22.51
CA PHE A 215 -1.62 4.56 -22.90
C PHE A 215 -1.17 6.01 -23.08
N ALA A 216 -0.43 6.55 -22.14
CA ALA A 216 0.08 7.92 -22.19
C ALA A 216 1.02 8.15 -23.40
N GLU A 217 1.87 7.17 -23.76
CA GLU A 217 2.78 7.30 -24.90
C GLU A 217 2.04 7.22 -26.23
N VAL A 218 1.08 6.30 -26.36
CA VAL A 218 0.28 6.14 -27.58
C VAL A 218 -0.62 7.36 -27.83
N THR A 219 -1.21 7.91 -26.77
CA THR A 219 -2.14 9.05 -26.89
C THR A 219 -1.46 10.42 -26.77
N ARG A 220 -0.14 10.44 -26.71
CA ARG A 220 0.65 11.64 -26.44
C ARG A 220 0.42 12.79 -27.41
N TYR A 221 0.34 12.46 -28.68
CA TYR A 221 0.18 13.43 -29.76
C TYR A 221 -1.26 13.55 -30.24
N TRP A 222 -2.22 12.92 -29.53
CA TRP A 222 -3.62 13.00 -29.89
C TRP A 222 -4.15 14.43 -29.72
N THR A 223 -4.80 14.92 -30.74
CA THR A 223 -5.57 16.16 -30.70
C THR A 223 -6.78 16.03 -29.78
N ILE A 224 -7.40 17.15 -29.40
CA ILE A 224 -8.61 17.15 -28.56
C ILE A 224 -9.74 16.36 -29.24
N SER A 225 -9.88 16.48 -30.56
CA SER A 225 -10.87 15.73 -31.32
C SER A 225 -10.63 14.22 -31.26
N GLU A 226 -9.37 13.77 -31.41
CA GLU A 226 -9.01 12.35 -31.30
C GLU A 226 -9.25 11.82 -29.89
N LYS A 227 -8.87 12.58 -28.85
CA LYS A 227 -9.14 12.20 -27.45
C LYS A 227 -10.63 12.05 -27.15
N ASN A 228 -11.48 12.85 -27.80
CA ASN A 228 -12.91 12.80 -27.60
C ASN A 228 -13.62 11.68 -28.38
N ASN A 229 -13.07 11.23 -29.52
CA ASN A 229 -13.76 10.34 -30.43
C ASN A 229 -13.05 9.01 -30.71
N GLN A 230 -11.71 8.94 -30.55
CA GLN A 230 -10.94 7.77 -30.94
C GLN A 230 -10.77 6.80 -29.77
N LEU A 231 -11.12 5.53 -30.00
CA LEU A 231 -10.79 4.43 -29.12
C LEU A 231 -9.34 3.98 -29.31
N ILE A 232 -8.73 3.47 -28.24
CA ILE A 232 -7.40 2.88 -28.34
C ILE A 232 -7.44 1.62 -29.19
N GLU A 233 -6.53 1.54 -30.16
CA GLU A 233 -6.39 0.36 -31.02
C GLU A 233 -5.49 -0.70 -30.36
N PHE A 234 -5.84 -1.97 -30.58
CA PHE A 234 -5.03 -3.11 -30.15
C PHE A 234 -3.92 -3.41 -31.18
N SER A 235 -3.03 -2.44 -31.36
CA SER A 235 -1.95 -2.47 -32.33
C SER A 235 -0.66 -1.92 -31.74
N GLY A 236 0.45 -2.09 -32.44
CA GLY A 236 1.74 -1.48 -32.11
C GLY A 236 2.19 -1.72 -30.66
N LEU A 237 2.47 -0.63 -29.94
CA LEU A 237 3.01 -0.65 -28.56
C LEU A 237 2.04 -1.27 -27.54
N VAL A 238 0.73 -1.08 -27.73
CA VAL A 238 -0.30 -1.66 -26.85
C VAL A 238 -0.26 -3.18 -26.93
N LEU A 239 -0.23 -3.72 -28.16
CA LEU A 239 -0.15 -5.16 -28.38
C LEU A 239 1.14 -5.75 -27.80
N GLN A 240 2.28 -5.11 -28.03
CA GLN A 240 3.58 -5.56 -27.51
C GLN A 240 3.59 -5.59 -25.97
N ASN A 241 3.11 -4.53 -25.32
CA ASN A 241 3.02 -4.48 -23.86
C ASN A 241 2.08 -5.57 -23.34
N ARG A 242 0.88 -5.74 -23.91
CA ARG A 242 -0.07 -6.76 -23.47
C ARG A 242 0.44 -8.18 -23.70
N ALA A 243 1.09 -8.46 -24.82
CA ALA A 243 1.69 -9.76 -25.12
C ALA A 243 2.84 -10.09 -24.16
N LEU A 244 3.71 -9.12 -23.87
CA LEU A 244 4.80 -9.27 -22.90
C LEU A 244 4.26 -9.67 -21.52
N TRP A 245 3.33 -8.89 -20.98
CA TRP A 245 2.82 -9.11 -19.63
C TRP A 245 1.89 -10.32 -19.53
N PHE A 246 1.18 -10.67 -20.59
CA PHE A 246 0.43 -11.93 -20.66
C PHE A 246 1.38 -13.14 -20.65
N GLY A 247 2.48 -13.06 -21.39
CA GLY A 247 3.53 -14.09 -21.38
C GLY A 247 4.12 -14.27 -19.98
N ILE A 248 4.46 -13.17 -19.30
CA ILE A 248 4.95 -13.19 -17.91
C ILE A 248 3.90 -13.80 -16.98
N ALA A 249 2.62 -13.46 -17.12
CA ALA A 249 1.55 -14.04 -16.32
C ALA A 249 1.46 -15.56 -16.51
N CYS A 250 1.56 -16.06 -17.74
CA CYS A 250 1.57 -17.50 -18.01
C CYS A 250 2.76 -18.21 -17.35
N VAL A 251 3.96 -17.62 -17.42
CA VAL A 251 5.16 -18.16 -16.75
C VAL A 251 4.97 -18.16 -15.22
N LEU A 252 4.46 -17.10 -14.64
CA LEU A 252 4.18 -17.01 -13.21
C LEU A 252 3.16 -18.07 -12.77
N LEU A 253 2.11 -18.31 -13.54
CA LEU A 253 1.16 -19.40 -13.27
C LEU A 253 1.84 -20.76 -13.32
N ALA A 254 2.67 -21.01 -14.29
CA ALA A 254 3.41 -22.27 -14.39
C ALA A 254 4.35 -22.50 -13.20
N VAL A 255 5.03 -21.45 -12.73
CA VAL A 255 5.96 -21.50 -11.60
C VAL A 255 5.25 -21.54 -10.24
N SER A 256 4.02 -21.02 -10.15
CA SER A 256 3.26 -20.89 -8.89
C SER A 256 2.96 -22.23 -8.18
N GLY A 257 3.27 -23.36 -8.82
CA GLY A 257 3.01 -24.67 -8.27
C GLY A 257 1.58 -25.18 -8.53
N ILE A 258 0.78 -24.49 -9.36
CA ILE A 258 -0.56 -24.95 -9.77
C ILE A 258 -0.52 -26.37 -10.35
N PHE A 259 0.60 -26.75 -10.98
CA PHE A 259 0.82 -28.09 -11.56
C PHE A 259 1.48 -29.08 -10.59
N ARG A 260 1.93 -28.66 -9.41
CA ARG A 260 2.59 -29.53 -8.44
C ARG A 260 1.64 -30.02 -7.37
N GLN A 261 1.67 -31.33 -7.07
CA GLN A 261 1.15 -31.80 -5.80
C GLN A 261 1.99 -31.14 -4.68
N PRO A 262 1.38 -30.48 -3.70
CA PRO A 262 2.09 -30.14 -2.50
C PRO A 262 2.61 -31.45 -1.93
N SER A 263 3.93 -31.64 -1.90
CA SER A 263 4.46 -32.78 -1.19
C SER A 263 4.06 -32.59 0.27
N LEU A 264 3.25 -33.49 0.77
CA LEU A 264 3.07 -33.73 2.19
C LEU A 264 4.40 -34.34 2.71
N THR A 265 5.53 -33.68 2.39
CA THR A 265 6.75 -33.98 3.12
C THR A 265 6.40 -33.66 4.55
N LYS A 266 6.13 -34.71 5.34
CA LYS A 266 6.34 -34.67 6.77
C LYS A 266 7.55 -33.76 6.94
N LYS A 267 7.40 -32.57 7.50
CA LYS A 267 8.47 -31.96 8.24
C LYS A 267 8.93 -33.12 9.11
N ARG A 268 10.00 -33.78 8.65
CA ARG A 268 10.73 -34.71 9.49
C ARG A 268 10.96 -33.81 10.69
N GLU A 269 10.12 -33.97 11.71
CA GLU A 269 10.45 -33.46 13.00
C GLU A 269 11.90 -33.86 13.08
N LYS A 270 12.82 -32.90 13.07
CA LYS A 270 14.07 -33.14 13.72
C LYS A 270 13.59 -33.59 15.08
N LYS A 271 13.37 -34.90 15.23
CA LYS A 271 13.45 -35.56 16.50
C LYS A 271 14.74 -34.96 17.01
N SER A 272 14.60 -33.94 17.80
CA SER A 272 15.62 -33.66 18.78
C SER A 272 15.78 -35.02 19.44
N ASP A 273 16.86 -35.74 19.11
CA ASP A 273 17.32 -36.88 19.89
C ASP A 273 17.77 -36.43 21.30
N LYS A 274 17.15 -35.43 21.81
CA LYS A 274 16.98 -35.02 23.18
C LYS A 274 15.68 -35.57 23.78
N ALA A 275 15.20 -36.70 23.30
CA ALA A 275 14.33 -37.53 24.09
C ALA A 275 15.20 -38.08 25.25
N GLY A 276 15.15 -37.44 26.38
CA GLY A 276 15.82 -37.98 27.56
C GLY A 276 16.35 -36.95 28.58
N VAL A 277 16.33 -35.67 28.23
CA VAL A 277 16.47 -34.67 29.31
C VAL A 277 15.06 -34.15 29.61
N ILE A 278 14.34 -34.83 30.51
CA ILE A 278 13.33 -34.16 31.31
C ILE A 278 14.07 -32.91 31.82
N PRO A 279 13.64 -31.66 31.45
CA PRO A 279 14.26 -30.50 32.03
C PRO A 279 14.17 -30.72 33.53
N SER A 280 15.33 -30.93 34.16
CA SER A 280 15.39 -31.04 35.59
C SER A 280 14.54 -29.90 36.12
N LEU A 281 13.46 -30.22 36.81
CA LEU A 281 12.60 -29.22 37.46
C LEU A 281 13.58 -28.27 38.17
N VAL A 282 13.79 -27.10 37.57
CA VAL A 282 14.57 -26.05 38.23
C VAL A 282 13.88 -25.88 39.57
N PRO A 283 14.57 -26.14 40.69
CA PRO A 283 13.92 -26.06 41.99
C PRO A 283 13.25 -24.71 42.07
N LEU A 284 11.96 -24.66 42.36
CA LEU A 284 11.18 -23.41 42.51
C LEU A 284 11.88 -22.41 43.47
N ALA A 285 12.74 -22.91 44.38
CA ALA A 285 13.59 -22.11 45.27
C ALA A 285 14.69 -21.31 44.53
N GLN A 286 14.99 -21.57 43.26
CA GLN A 286 15.94 -20.77 42.45
C GLN A 286 15.25 -19.78 41.50
N LEU A 287 13.93 -19.75 41.45
CA LEU A 287 13.22 -18.55 41.05
C LEU A 287 13.46 -17.52 42.16
N ALA A 288 14.62 -16.85 42.07
CA ALA A 288 14.86 -15.65 42.85
C ALA A 288 13.59 -14.82 42.75
N MET A 289 12.94 -14.51 43.88
CA MET A 289 11.88 -13.49 43.88
C MET A 289 12.50 -12.29 43.19
N ALA A 290 12.12 -12.10 41.93
CA ALA A 290 12.61 -10.96 41.19
C ALA A 290 12.19 -9.76 42.01
N THR A 291 13.16 -9.05 42.58
CA THR A 291 12.97 -7.72 43.15
C THR A 291 12.04 -6.99 42.22
N GLU A 292 10.93 -6.47 42.70
CA GLU A 292 9.88 -5.87 41.88
C GLU A 292 10.51 -5.04 40.76
N PRO A 293 10.37 -5.44 39.49
CA PRO A 293 11.12 -4.80 38.43
C PRO A 293 10.62 -3.37 38.35
N ASN A 294 11.54 -2.42 38.42
CA ASN A 294 11.26 -1.00 38.34
C ASN A 294 10.43 -0.75 37.08
N GLY A 295 9.26 -0.12 37.17
CA GLY A 295 8.32 0.05 36.03
C GLY A 295 8.99 0.67 34.79
N ARG A 296 10.02 1.50 34.99
CA ARG A 296 10.86 2.03 33.87
C ARG A 296 11.66 0.92 33.17
N GLN A 297 12.18 -0.04 33.91
CA GLN A 297 12.94 -1.15 33.33
C GLN A 297 12.00 -2.11 32.57
N GLN A 298 10.80 -2.37 33.09
CA GLN A 298 9.76 -3.14 32.40
C GLN A 298 9.38 -2.46 31.07
N PHE A 299 9.13 -1.15 31.10
CA PHE A 299 8.79 -0.37 29.90
C PHE A 299 9.86 -0.51 28.80
N TRP A 300 11.12 -0.22 29.10
CA TRP A 300 12.19 -0.28 28.11
C TRP A 300 12.51 -1.69 27.62
N THR A 301 12.39 -2.69 28.49
CA THR A 301 12.54 -4.10 28.11
C THR A 301 11.47 -4.49 27.10
N ARG A 302 10.24 -4.03 27.30
CA ARG A 302 9.13 -4.26 26.39
C ARG A 302 9.31 -3.50 25.06
N VAL A 303 9.70 -2.22 25.10
CA VAL A 303 10.04 -1.46 23.88
C VAL A 303 11.11 -2.20 23.05
N LYS A 304 12.19 -2.64 23.71
CA LYS A 304 13.26 -3.38 23.04
C LYS A 304 12.77 -4.69 22.41
N PHE A 305 11.90 -5.39 23.10
CA PHE A 305 11.29 -6.63 22.60
C PHE A 305 10.42 -6.36 21.35
N GLU A 306 9.51 -5.37 21.42
CA GLU A 306 8.64 -5.00 20.31
C GLU A 306 9.44 -4.52 19.08
N VAL A 307 10.41 -3.62 19.29
CA VAL A 307 11.28 -3.11 18.21
C VAL A 307 12.07 -4.25 17.58
N ARG A 308 12.64 -5.15 18.37
CA ARG A 308 13.40 -6.29 17.86
C ARG A 308 12.55 -7.21 17.00
N GLN A 309 11.30 -7.43 17.39
CA GLN A 309 10.35 -8.24 16.61
C GLN A 309 9.96 -7.60 15.28
N VAL A 310 10.07 -6.28 15.15
CA VAL A 310 9.84 -5.58 13.88
C VAL A 310 11.11 -5.55 13.03
N LEU A 311 12.23 -5.09 13.57
CA LEU A 311 13.47 -4.82 12.83
C LEU A 311 14.08 -6.07 12.18
N PHE A 312 14.03 -7.20 12.85
CA PHE A 312 14.63 -8.45 12.33
C PHE A 312 13.65 -9.29 11.51
N THR A 313 12.58 -8.67 11.01
CA THR A 313 11.65 -9.35 10.10
C THR A 313 11.96 -9.01 8.64
N ALA A 314 11.74 -9.96 7.74
CA ALA A 314 11.89 -9.73 6.31
C ALA A 314 11.13 -8.48 5.79
N PRO A 315 9.92 -8.17 6.30
CA PRO A 315 9.19 -6.97 5.94
C PRO A 315 9.90 -5.66 6.19
N PHE A 316 10.51 -5.50 7.36
CA PHE A 316 11.22 -4.27 7.66
C PHE A 316 12.42 -4.06 6.73
N VAL A 317 13.17 -5.14 6.44
CA VAL A 317 14.29 -5.09 5.49
C VAL A 317 13.80 -4.69 4.09
N VAL A 318 12.68 -5.28 3.64
CA VAL A 318 12.10 -4.94 2.34
C VAL A 318 11.62 -3.48 2.32
N LEU A 319 10.97 -3.00 3.37
CA LEU A 319 10.58 -1.58 3.48
C LEU A 319 11.79 -0.65 3.45
N GLY A 320 12.89 -1.01 4.10
CA GLY A 320 14.15 -0.27 4.04
C GLY A 320 14.71 -0.21 2.62
N VAL A 321 14.77 -1.36 1.93
CA VAL A 321 15.21 -1.43 0.52
C VAL A 321 14.29 -0.60 -0.37
N LEU A 322 12.97 -0.69 -0.18
CA LEU A 322 12.00 0.10 -0.94
C LEU A 322 12.16 1.60 -0.68
N THR A 323 12.45 2.00 0.56
CA THR A 323 12.73 3.41 0.91
C THR A 323 13.94 3.92 0.13
N ILE A 324 15.05 3.19 0.14
CA ILE A 324 16.26 3.55 -0.63
C ILE A 324 15.94 3.64 -2.12
N PHE A 325 15.26 2.64 -2.64
CA PHE A 325 14.98 2.54 -4.07
C PHE A 325 14.06 3.66 -4.58
N ASN A 326 13.04 4.01 -3.78
CA ASN A 326 12.11 5.10 -4.12
C ASN A 326 12.78 6.49 -4.03
N LEU A 327 13.82 6.63 -3.20
CA LEU A 327 14.61 7.86 -3.10
C LEU A 327 15.60 8.03 -4.26
N VAL A 328 16.20 6.92 -4.70
CA VAL A 328 17.26 6.94 -5.69
C VAL A 328 16.77 7.41 -7.07
N GLY A 329 15.55 7.02 -7.49
CA GLY A 329 14.96 7.42 -8.77
C GLY A 329 14.99 8.95 -8.98
N PRO A 330 14.26 9.73 -8.18
CA PRO A 330 14.21 11.19 -8.32
C PRO A 330 15.55 11.90 -8.15
N MET A 331 16.51 11.30 -7.43
CA MET A 331 17.83 11.87 -7.23
C MET A 331 18.72 11.80 -8.46
N PHE A 332 18.53 10.78 -9.31
CA PHE A 332 19.27 10.66 -10.57
C PHE A 332 18.57 11.37 -11.74
N ASP A 333 17.43 12.00 -11.51
CA ASP A 333 16.76 12.84 -12.52
C ASP A 333 17.54 14.17 -12.64
N ASP A 334 18.66 14.11 -13.39
CA ASP A 334 19.57 15.23 -13.62
C ASP A 334 18.95 16.32 -14.54
N PHE A 335 17.73 16.09 -15.02
CA PHE A 335 17.04 17.02 -15.90
C PHE A 335 16.18 18.02 -15.12
N GLY A 336 16.84 19.04 -14.58
CA GLY A 336 16.18 20.27 -14.16
C GLY A 336 15.39 20.90 -15.31
N TRP A 337 14.57 21.89 -14.99
CA TRP A 337 13.91 22.73 -15.99
C TRP A 337 14.95 23.20 -17.02
N TYR A 338 14.72 22.89 -18.29
CA TYR A 338 15.63 23.18 -19.43
C TYR A 338 16.84 22.24 -19.59
N GLY A 339 16.86 21.05 -19.00
CA GLY A 339 17.93 20.06 -19.21
C GLY A 339 19.25 20.38 -18.51
N THR A 340 19.21 21.24 -17.50
CA THR A 340 20.37 21.55 -16.65
C THR A 340 20.43 20.60 -15.46
N SER A 341 21.64 20.16 -15.07
CA SER A 341 21.81 19.35 -13.87
C SER A 341 21.53 20.18 -12.61
N ASN A 342 20.66 19.70 -11.75
CA ASN A 342 20.37 20.33 -10.48
C ASN A 342 21.47 19.98 -9.45
N TRP A 343 21.92 20.99 -8.72
CA TRP A 343 22.83 20.80 -7.60
C TRP A 343 22.05 20.22 -6.41
N PRO A 344 22.52 19.16 -5.72
CA PRO A 344 21.76 18.50 -4.67
C PRO A 344 21.78 19.32 -3.35
N LEU A 345 20.99 20.38 -3.30
CA LEU A 345 20.85 21.20 -2.09
C LEU A 345 20.15 20.40 -0.98
N THR A 346 20.46 20.68 0.28
CA THR A 346 19.87 19.98 1.42
C THR A 346 18.36 20.13 1.46
N GLN A 347 17.81 21.29 1.09
CA GLN A 347 16.38 21.52 1.02
C GLN A 347 15.70 20.58 0.02
N ASP A 348 16.24 20.46 -1.20
CA ASP A 348 15.70 19.60 -2.25
C ASP A 348 15.76 18.12 -1.84
N MET A 349 16.85 17.72 -1.17
CA MET A 349 17.01 16.36 -0.67
C MET A 349 15.97 16.03 0.41
N VAL A 350 15.67 16.95 1.31
CA VAL A 350 14.62 16.76 2.33
C VAL A 350 13.22 16.71 1.69
N ASP A 351 12.95 17.54 0.69
CA ASP A 351 11.68 17.51 -0.04
C ASP A 351 11.52 16.22 -0.84
N ASN A 352 12.59 15.69 -1.43
CA ASN A 352 12.63 14.36 -2.04
C ASN A 352 12.33 13.25 -1.02
N ILE A 353 12.92 13.33 0.19
CA ILE A 353 12.57 12.36 1.26
C ILE A 353 11.09 12.43 1.58
N ALA A 354 10.52 13.63 1.75
CA ALA A 354 9.11 13.79 2.07
C ALA A 354 8.19 13.22 0.98
N GLY A 355 8.48 13.51 -0.29
CA GLY A 355 7.74 12.98 -1.44
C GLY A 355 7.84 11.47 -1.57
N ALA A 356 9.06 10.94 -1.53
CA ALA A 356 9.31 9.51 -1.69
C ALA A 356 8.81 8.66 -0.51
N THR A 357 8.88 9.17 0.73
CA THR A 357 8.54 8.39 1.92
C THR A 357 7.13 8.66 2.47
N GLY A 358 6.47 9.76 2.09
CA GLY A 358 5.19 10.16 2.68
C GLY A 358 4.12 9.06 2.63
N LEU A 359 3.80 8.53 1.46
CA LEU A 359 2.85 7.43 1.31
C LEU A 359 3.34 6.15 2.00
N LEU A 360 4.64 5.86 1.90
CA LEU A 360 5.24 4.68 2.52
C LEU A 360 5.08 4.73 4.05
N MET A 361 5.31 5.88 4.69
CA MET A 361 5.16 6.04 6.15
C MET A 361 3.71 5.84 6.59
N VAL A 362 2.73 6.29 5.81
CA VAL A 362 1.31 6.01 6.09
C VAL A 362 1.02 4.51 6.03
N ILE A 363 1.52 3.80 5.01
CA ILE A 363 1.36 2.34 4.87
C ILE A 363 2.04 1.61 6.03
N VAL A 364 3.26 2.01 6.39
CA VAL A 364 4.01 1.49 7.54
C VAL A 364 3.21 1.68 8.83
N LEU A 365 2.63 2.86 9.02
CA LEU A 365 1.83 3.17 10.19
C LEU A 365 0.56 2.32 10.26
N ILE A 366 -0.19 2.19 9.17
CA ILE A 366 -1.40 1.34 9.08
C ILE A 366 -1.07 -0.10 9.45
N TYR A 367 0.00 -0.63 8.87
CA TYR A 367 0.39 -2.02 9.05
C TYR A 367 0.90 -2.32 10.46
N TYR A 368 1.91 -1.57 10.94
CA TYR A 368 2.52 -1.86 12.23
C TYR A 368 1.64 -1.49 13.41
N SER A 369 0.78 -0.47 13.32
CA SER A 369 -0.22 -0.20 14.35
C SER A 369 -1.14 -1.41 14.54
N ALA A 370 -1.64 -1.98 13.47
CA ALA A 370 -2.50 -3.15 13.53
C ALA A 370 -1.76 -4.41 14.01
N GLU A 371 -0.56 -4.68 13.48
CA GLU A 371 0.20 -5.88 13.84
C GLU A 371 0.61 -5.86 15.31
N ILE A 372 1.07 -4.74 15.82
CA ILE A 372 1.54 -4.60 17.21
C ILE A 372 0.36 -4.62 18.19
N VAL A 373 -0.77 -3.97 17.85
CA VAL A 373 -1.95 -3.94 18.73
C VAL A 373 -2.59 -5.32 18.84
N TRP A 374 -2.72 -6.04 17.72
CA TRP A 374 -3.46 -7.30 17.66
C TRP A 374 -2.61 -8.55 17.86
N ARG A 375 -1.30 -8.42 18.05
CA ARG A 375 -0.35 -9.55 18.12
C ARG A 375 -0.71 -10.56 19.19
N GLU A 376 -0.90 -10.12 20.43
CA GLU A 376 -1.19 -10.99 21.56
C GLU A 376 -2.56 -11.69 21.39
N ARG A 377 -3.56 -10.96 20.90
CA ARG A 377 -4.89 -11.54 20.65
C ARG A 377 -4.85 -12.55 19.51
N SER A 378 -4.12 -12.25 18.44
CA SER A 378 -4.00 -13.15 17.27
C SER A 378 -3.20 -14.44 17.57
N SER A 379 -2.31 -14.40 18.56
CA SER A 379 -1.53 -15.56 19.02
C SER A 379 -2.23 -16.36 20.14
N GLY A 380 -3.43 -15.95 20.59
CA GLY A 380 -4.14 -16.58 21.69
C GLY A 380 -3.51 -16.33 23.08
N MET A 381 -2.59 -15.36 23.17
CA MET A 381 -1.88 -15.02 24.41
C MET A 381 -2.53 -13.85 25.17
N GLY A 382 -3.64 -13.31 24.65
CA GLY A 382 -4.28 -12.13 25.23
C GLY A 382 -4.58 -12.28 26.72
N ASP A 383 -5.33 -13.32 27.10
CA ASP A 383 -5.75 -13.56 28.48
C ASP A 383 -4.55 -13.74 29.45
N ILE A 384 -3.46 -14.35 28.96
CA ILE A 384 -2.23 -14.53 29.74
C ILE A 384 -1.53 -13.19 29.95
N VAL A 385 -1.44 -12.37 28.92
CA VAL A 385 -0.79 -11.05 29.01
C VAL A 385 -1.62 -10.09 29.86
N ASP A 386 -2.94 -10.14 29.76
CA ASP A 386 -3.84 -9.28 30.51
C ASP A 386 -3.89 -9.66 32.03
N SER A 387 -3.47 -10.89 32.39
CA SER A 387 -3.35 -11.32 33.79
C SER A 387 -2.08 -10.84 34.48
N VAL A 388 -1.09 -10.32 33.73
CA VAL A 388 0.19 -9.84 34.33
C VAL A 388 -0.01 -8.44 34.94
N PRO A 389 0.50 -8.17 36.15
CA PRO A 389 0.36 -6.87 36.83
C PRO A 389 1.28 -5.81 36.21
N VAL A 390 0.98 -5.37 34.97
CA VAL A 390 1.68 -4.29 34.25
C VAL A 390 0.71 -3.13 34.07
N SER A 391 1.16 -1.90 34.29
CA SER A 391 0.30 -0.73 34.09
C SER A 391 -0.10 -0.59 32.60
N ASN A 392 -1.36 -0.24 32.32
CA ASN A 392 -1.85 -0.02 30.98
C ASN A 392 -1.01 1.01 30.21
N LEU A 393 -0.55 2.06 30.88
CA LEU A 393 0.31 3.08 30.27
C LEU A 393 1.65 2.49 29.81
N SER A 394 2.28 1.62 30.61
CA SER A 394 3.52 0.92 30.22
C SER A 394 3.26 -0.03 29.06
N PHE A 395 2.11 -0.69 29.04
CA PHE A 395 1.73 -1.63 27.98
C PHE A 395 1.52 -0.92 26.64
N TRP A 396 0.61 0.04 26.59
CA TRP A 396 0.27 0.75 25.35
C TRP A 396 1.35 1.75 24.93
N GLY A 397 1.95 2.44 25.88
CA GLY A 397 3.04 3.38 25.63
C GLY A 397 4.27 2.70 25.01
N SER A 398 4.64 1.49 25.47
CA SER A 398 5.77 0.75 24.88
C SER A 398 5.51 0.37 23.43
N LYS A 399 4.29 -0.01 23.09
CA LYS A 399 3.87 -0.32 21.70
C LYS A 399 3.92 0.91 20.80
N LEU A 400 3.38 2.04 21.27
CA LEU A 400 3.41 3.31 20.54
C LEU A 400 4.85 3.77 20.28
N VAL A 401 5.69 3.79 21.31
CA VAL A 401 7.11 4.17 21.21
C VAL A 401 7.84 3.25 20.22
N SER A 402 7.51 1.97 20.19
CA SER A 402 8.13 1.03 19.24
C SER A 402 7.81 1.36 17.80
N VAL A 403 6.58 1.74 17.48
CA VAL A 403 6.21 2.20 16.12
C VAL A 403 6.96 3.47 15.75
N VAL A 404 7.05 4.43 16.68
CA VAL A 404 7.79 5.68 16.46
C VAL A 404 9.28 5.42 16.18
N ILE A 405 9.90 4.50 16.93
CA ILE A 405 11.30 4.11 16.68
C ILE A 405 11.46 3.50 15.29
N VAL A 406 10.55 2.63 14.85
CA VAL A 406 10.58 2.02 13.51
C VAL A 406 10.51 3.09 12.41
N MET A 407 9.59 4.05 12.55
CA MET A 407 9.44 5.16 11.61
C MET A 407 10.68 6.08 11.60
N THR A 408 11.22 6.38 12.79
CA THR A 408 12.46 7.17 12.94
C THR A 408 13.62 6.49 12.22
N LEU A 409 13.76 5.16 12.36
CA LEU A 409 14.83 4.42 11.70
C LEU A 409 14.71 4.46 10.15
N LEU A 410 13.48 4.43 9.61
CA LEU A 410 13.28 4.60 8.17
C LEU A 410 13.64 6.02 7.70
N TYR A 411 13.33 7.07 8.47
CA TYR A 411 13.78 8.43 8.16
C TYR A 411 15.29 8.58 8.28
N VAL A 412 15.92 7.98 9.28
CA VAL A 412 17.40 7.97 9.40
C VAL A 412 18.02 7.26 8.20
N LEU A 413 17.46 6.14 7.76
CA LEU A 413 17.91 5.44 6.56
C LEU A 413 17.79 6.32 5.32
N ALA A 414 16.66 7.01 5.15
CA ALA A 414 16.42 7.95 4.07
C ALA A 414 17.43 9.12 4.11
N MET A 415 17.66 9.70 5.29
CA MET A 415 18.65 10.77 5.50
C MET A 415 20.08 10.30 5.14
N CYS A 416 20.47 9.12 5.60
CA CYS A 416 21.80 8.56 5.25
C CYS A 416 21.95 8.36 3.74
N THR A 417 20.89 7.91 3.06
CA THR A 417 20.89 7.71 1.60
C THR A 417 21.07 9.03 0.86
N THR A 418 20.35 10.09 1.25
CA THR A 418 20.45 11.42 0.63
C THR A 418 21.78 12.08 0.90
N ILE A 419 22.32 11.98 2.12
CA ILE A 419 23.66 12.49 2.46
C ILE A 419 24.73 11.77 1.64
N ALA A 420 24.64 10.45 1.51
CA ALA A 420 25.58 9.69 0.68
C ALA A 420 25.54 10.15 -0.78
N PHE A 421 24.36 10.44 -1.32
CA PHE A 421 24.20 10.96 -2.67
C PHE A 421 24.81 12.37 -2.82
N GLN A 422 24.57 13.29 -1.87
CA GLN A 422 25.19 14.62 -1.86
C GLN A 422 26.72 14.54 -1.88
N LEU A 423 27.30 13.66 -1.06
CA LEU A 423 28.75 13.44 -1.02
C LEU A 423 29.29 12.87 -2.35
N ILE A 424 28.59 11.93 -2.97
CA ILE A 424 28.97 11.37 -4.28
C ILE A 424 28.95 12.44 -5.38
N LYS A 425 27.98 13.36 -5.34
CA LYS A 425 27.89 14.49 -6.29
C LYS A 425 28.89 15.64 -5.97
N GLY A 426 29.67 15.53 -4.89
CA GLY A 426 30.69 16.52 -4.51
C GLY A 426 30.19 17.67 -3.63
N GLN A 427 28.98 17.59 -3.11
CA GLN A 427 28.44 18.58 -2.17
C GLN A 427 29.02 18.34 -0.77
N ALA A 428 29.95 19.18 -0.35
CA ALA A 428 30.59 19.07 0.96
C ALA A 428 29.86 19.85 2.07
N ASN A 429 29.04 20.83 1.70
CA ASN A 429 28.30 21.66 2.67
C ASN A 429 26.98 20.98 3.05
N LEU A 430 27.04 20.14 4.08
CA LEU A 430 25.89 19.39 4.57
C LEU A 430 25.21 20.14 5.72
N GLU A 431 23.96 20.55 5.54
CA GLU A 431 23.18 21.24 6.57
C GLU A 431 22.41 20.23 7.43
N ILE A 432 23.11 19.49 8.29
CA ILE A 432 22.53 18.43 9.12
C ILE A 432 21.39 18.97 10.01
N ALA A 433 21.50 20.22 10.47
CA ALA A 433 20.46 20.86 11.26
C ALA A 433 19.12 20.95 10.51
N GLN A 434 19.13 21.24 9.22
CA GLN A 434 17.91 21.23 8.39
C GLN A 434 17.28 19.84 8.31
N TYR A 435 18.09 18.80 8.10
CA TYR A 435 17.59 17.42 8.12
C TYR A 435 16.89 17.09 9.44
N LEU A 436 17.53 17.41 10.59
CA LEU A 436 16.97 17.10 11.91
C LEU A 436 15.69 17.89 12.20
N ILE A 437 15.66 19.18 11.86
CA ILE A 437 14.48 20.03 12.09
C ILE A 437 13.31 19.55 11.20
N ARG A 438 13.55 19.37 9.90
CA ARG A 438 12.46 19.01 8.99
C ARG A 438 12.01 17.57 9.18
N LEU A 439 12.93 16.59 9.25
CA LEU A 439 12.54 15.19 9.42
C LEU A 439 12.04 14.88 10.84
N GLY A 440 12.71 15.41 11.87
CA GLY A 440 12.35 15.11 13.26
C GLY A 440 11.17 15.94 13.75
N PHE A 441 11.23 17.26 13.59
CA PHE A 441 10.20 18.15 14.13
C PHE A 441 9.01 18.31 13.20
N TYR A 442 9.23 18.54 11.89
CA TYR A 442 8.13 18.83 10.98
C TYR A 442 7.43 17.59 10.42
N TYR A 443 8.14 16.48 10.11
CA TYR A 443 7.52 15.28 9.55
C TYR A 443 7.24 14.19 10.58
N LEU A 444 8.18 13.89 11.48
CA LEU A 444 8.01 12.79 12.44
C LEU A 444 6.98 13.12 13.53
N LEU A 445 6.93 14.36 14.01
CA LEU A 445 6.00 14.75 15.07
C LEU A 445 4.52 14.65 14.65
N PRO A 446 4.10 15.12 13.47
CA PRO A 446 2.76 14.85 12.93
C PRO A 446 2.45 13.37 12.77
N LEU A 447 3.42 12.56 12.34
CA LEU A 447 3.25 11.12 12.25
C LEU A 447 3.08 10.45 13.62
N LEU A 448 3.71 10.98 14.66
CA LEU A 448 3.48 10.52 16.02
C LEU A 448 2.02 10.78 16.44
N MET A 449 1.46 11.95 16.15
CA MET A 449 0.06 12.25 16.42
C MET A 449 -0.86 11.29 15.66
N THR A 450 -0.62 11.10 14.37
CA THR A 450 -1.39 10.14 13.56
C THR A 450 -1.20 8.68 14.01
N ALA A 451 -0.05 8.32 14.61
CA ALA A 451 0.14 7.01 15.23
C ALA A 451 -0.80 6.80 16.43
N VAL A 452 -0.99 7.82 17.27
CA VAL A 452 -1.97 7.75 18.37
C VAL A 452 -3.38 7.51 17.83
N LEU A 453 -3.78 8.25 16.79
CA LEU A 453 -5.07 8.04 16.14
C LEU A 453 -5.20 6.62 15.56
N ALA A 454 -4.15 6.11 14.90
CA ALA A 454 -4.14 4.75 14.36
C ALA A 454 -4.32 3.70 15.46
N PHE A 455 -3.62 3.84 16.58
CA PHE A 455 -3.77 2.96 17.75
C PHE A 455 -5.18 3.04 18.34
N PHE A 456 -5.73 4.23 18.51
CA PHE A 456 -7.09 4.44 18.99
C PHE A 456 -8.14 3.72 18.10
N LEU A 457 -8.05 3.88 16.78
CA LEU A 457 -8.93 3.19 15.84
C LEU A 457 -8.76 1.66 15.87
N GLN A 458 -7.55 1.17 16.09
CA GLN A 458 -7.29 -0.27 16.22
C GLN A 458 -7.90 -0.86 17.51
N VAL A 459 -7.84 -0.12 18.60
CA VAL A 459 -8.42 -0.55 19.89
C VAL A 459 -9.96 -0.57 19.83
N LEU A 460 -10.57 0.41 19.17
CA LEU A 460 -12.03 0.47 18.97
C LEU A 460 -12.57 -0.59 18.01
N SER A 461 -11.71 -1.16 17.17
CA SER A 461 -12.14 -2.06 16.11
C SER A 461 -12.37 -3.48 16.62
N PRO A 462 -13.32 -4.24 16.02
CA PRO A 462 -13.56 -5.64 16.41
C PRO A 462 -12.47 -6.60 15.92
N ASN A 463 -11.67 -6.22 14.92
CA ASN A 463 -10.55 -6.99 14.39
C ASN A 463 -9.52 -6.07 13.69
N LYS A 464 -8.32 -6.59 13.45
CA LYS A 464 -7.21 -5.81 12.88
C LYS A 464 -7.52 -5.22 11.49
N TYR A 465 -8.29 -5.91 10.68
CA TYR A 465 -8.61 -5.47 9.31
C TYR A 465 -9.64 -4.33 9.31
N ALA A 466 -10.60 -4.38 10.23
CA ALA A 466 -11.55 -3.29 10.41
C ALA A 466 -10.83 -2.01 10.87
N GLY A 467 -9.87 -2.12 11.79
CA GLY A 467 -9.06 -0.99 12.23
C GLY A 467 -8.21 -0.39 11.12
N MET A 468 -7.56 -1.24 10.31
CA MET A 468 -6.85 -0.78 9.10
C MET A 468 -7.80 -0.05 8.14
N GLY A 469 -8.98 -0.63 7.90
CA GLY A 469 -10.00 -0.06 7.01
C GLY A 469 -10.52 1.30 7.50
N LEU A 470 -10.77 1.45 8.80
CA LEU A 470 -11.19 2.73 9.39
C LEU A 470 -10.10 3.81 9.25
N PHE A 471 -8.84 3.45 9.42
CA PHE A 471 -7.75 4.40 9.25
C PHE A 471 -7.57 4.82 7.78
N VAL A 472 -7.70 3.88 6.83
CA VAL A 472 -7.72 4.21 5.39
C VAL A 472 -8.92 5.09 5.05
N ALA A 473 -10.11 4.78 5.58
CA ALA A 473 -11.31 5.60 5.40
C ALA A 473 -11.12 7.03 5.94
N TYR A 474 -10.45 7.18 7.07
CA TYR A 474 -10.07 8.49 7.60
C TYR A 474 -9.23 9.28 6.57
N TYR A 475 -8.15 8.69 6.01
CA TYR A 475 -7.34 9.37 5.00
C TYR A 475 -8.12 9.71 3.73
N LEU A 476 -8.97 8.81 3.27
CA LEU A 476 -9.84 9.10 2.11
C LEU A 476 -10.81 10.24 2.39
N THR A 477 -11.37 10.29 3.60
CA THR A 477 -12.27 11.38 4.02
C THR A 477 -11.54 12.73 4.04
N THR A 478 -10.31 12.79 4.57
CA THR A 478 -9.52 14.04 4.58
C THR A 478 -9.24 14.54 3.16
N PHE A 479 -8.94 13.62 2.23
CA PHE A 479 -8.73 13.97 0.83
C PHE A 479 -10.01 14.52 0.17
N VAL A 480 -11.14 13.88 0.41
CA VAL A 480 -12.45 14.34 -0.11
C VAL A 480 -12.82 15.70 0.50
N MET A 481 -12.64 15.89 1.81
CA MET A 481 -12.90 17.18 2.47
C MET A 481 -12.03 18.31 1.90
N ALA A 482 -10.75 18.03 1.62
CA ALA A 482 -9.88 19.02 0.99
C ALA A 482 -10.39 19.44 -0.40
N SER A 483 -10.91 18.49 -1.20
CA SER A 483 -11.49 18.78 -2.53
C SER A 483 -12.79 19.61 -2.45
N TRP A 484 -13.51 19.58 -1.32
CA TRP A 484 -14.71 20.37 -1.07
C TRP A 484 -14.42 21.75 -0.46
N GLY A 485 -13.15 22.14 -0.36
CA GLY A 485 -12.74 23.43 0.21
C GLY A 485 -12.45 23.39 1.71
N PHE A 486 -12.63 22.26 2.39
CA PHE A 486 -12.25 22.07 3.79
C PHE A 486 -10.79 21.65 3.93
N GLY A 487 -9.86 22.36 3.26
CA GLY A 487 -8.42 22.06 3.23
C GLY A 487 -7.61 22.64 4.39
N HIS A 488 -8.23 23.25 5.38
CA HIS A 488 -7.51 23.85 6.50
C HIS A 488 -6.86 22.78 7.39
N SER A 489 -5.64 23.04 7.89
CA SER A 489 -4.85 22.09 8.69
C SER A 489 -5.57 21.59 9.95
N LEU A 490 -6.49 22.33 10.52
CA LEU A 490 -7.30 21.93 11.68
C LEU A 490 -8.38 20.89 11.36
N TYR A 491 -8.70 20.62 10.10
CA TYR A 491 -9.60 19.53 9.74
C TYR A 491 -8.88 18.17 9.66
N ASN A 492 -7.54 18.20 9.60
CA ASN A 492 -6.72 16.99 9.42
C ASN A 492 -5.90 16.74 10.69
N PHE A 493 -6.20 15.66 11.40
CA PHE A 493 -5.54 15.32 12.66
C PHE A 493 -4.01 15.22 12.50
N GLY A 494 -3.28 15.93 13.34
CA GLY A 494 -1.81 15.93 13.33
C GLY A 494 -1.19 16.82 12.25
N GLN A 495 -1.95 17.55 11.44
CA GLN A 495 -1.39 18.44 10.42
C GLN A 495 -1.15 19.86 10.90
N SER A 496 -0.21 20.53 10.28
CA SER A 496 0.11 21.95 10.46
C SER A 496 0.32 22.62 9.10
N PRO A 497 0.30 23.97 9.03
CA PRO A 497 0.65 24.69 7.82
C PRO A 497 2.03 24.32 7.29
N THR A 498 2.25 24.50 5.98
CA THR A 498 3.51 24.18 5.31
C THR A 498 4.65 25.03 5.88
N LEU A 499 5.78 24.36 6.17
CA LEU A 499 6.98 24.99 6.66
C LEU A 499 7.89 25.33 5.48
N THR A 500 8.01 26.61 5.17
CA THR A 500 8.92 27.12 4.13
C THR A 500 10.25 27.53 4.75
N TYR A 501 11.34 27.21 4.07
CA TYR A 501 12.71 27.62 4.46
C TYR A 501 13.23 28.66 3.47
N SER A 502 13.97 29.62 3.98
CA SER A 502 14.70 30.60 3.17
C SER A 502 16.10 30.81 3.77
N ASP A 503 17.12 30.85 2.93
CA ASP A 503 18.50 31.09 3.36
C ASP A 503 18.68 32.45 4.07
N MET A 504 17.80 33.42 3.78
CA MET A 504 17.87 34.76 4.39
C MET A 504 17.19 34.83 5.77
N ASN A 505 16.13 34.07 6.00
CA ASN A 505 15.28 34.21 7.19
C ASN A 505 15.06 32.88 7.93
N GLY A 506 15.74 31.81 7.50
CA GLY A 506 15.52 30.47 8.03
C GLY A 506 14.05 30.03 7.89
N TYR A 507 13.50 29.51 8.95
CA TYR A 507 12.07 29.14 9.03
C TYR A 507 11.15 30.26 9.52
N GLY A 508 11.70 31.42 9.93
CA GLY A 508 10.93 32.53 10.46
C GLY A 508 9.95 32.13 11.58
N TRP A 509 8.72 32.61 11.52
CA TRP A 509 7.65 32.28 12.46
C TRP A 509 7.05 30.88 12.22
N GLY A 510 7.43 30.19 11.15
CA GLY A 510 6.86 28.89 10.77
C GLY A 510 7.08 27.82 11.83
N LEU A 511 8.25 27.78 12.47
CA LEU A 511 8.54 26.82 13.55
C LEU A 511 7.64 27.03 14.77
N LEU A 512 7.39 28.26 15.16
CA LEU A 512 6.48 28.56 16.28
C LEU A 512 5.04 28.19 15.95
N SER A 513 4.58 28.53 14.74
CA SER A 513 3.28 28.14 14.26
C SER A 513 3.11 26.61 14.28
N HIS A 514 4.06 25.87 13.74
CA HIS A 514 4.06 24.41 13.76
C HIS A 514 4.02 23.87 15.20
N ALA A 515 4.83 24.41 16.10
CA ALA A 515 4.84 24.01 17.51
C ALA A 515 3.46 24.18 18.19
N LEU A 516 2.79 25.30 17.95
CA LEU A 516 1.46 25.55 18.51
C LEU A 516 0.41 24.57 17.99
N TYR A 517 0.43 24.24 16.68
CA TYR A 517 -0.42 23.19 16.12
C TYR A 517 -0.12 21.81 16.74
N MET A 518 1.14 21.48 16.95
CA MET A 518 1.52 20.20 17.57
C MET A 518 1.13 20.11 19.02
N ILE A 519 1.17 21.22 19.77
CA ILE A 519 0.64 21.28 21.16
C ILE A 519 -0.87 21.03 21.15
N TYR A 520 -1.60 21.69 20.28
CA TYR A 520 -3.06 21.50 20.14
C TYR A 520 -3.40 20.03 19.82
N TRP A 521 -2.74 19.45 18.82
CA TRP A 521 -2.95 18.06 18.45
C TRP A 521 -2.48 17.08 19.53
N GLY A 522 -1.40 17.41 20.24
CA GLY A 522 -0.91 16.63 21.38
C GLY A 522 -1.92 16.54 22.51
N LEU A 523 -2.60 17.64 22.84
CA LEU A 523 -3.67 17.65 23.84
C LEU A 523 -4.85 16.77 23.42
N LEU A 524 -5.25 16.84 22.13
CA LEU A 524 -6.28 15.95 21.59
C LEU A 524 -5.83 14.48 21.57
N ALA A 525 -4.59 14.22 21.19
CA ALA A 525 -4.03 12.85 21.22
C ALA A 525 -4.03 12.26 22.64
N LEU A 526 -3.71 13.06 23.65
CA LEU A 526 -3.82 12.65 25.05
C LEU A 526 -5.25 12.25 25.41
N SER A 527 -6.26 12.98 24.94
CA SER A 527 -7.67 12.62 25.18
C SER A 527 -8.09 11.30 24.51
N CYS A 528 -7.41 10.87 23.46
CA CYS A 528 -7.61 9.55 22.83
C CYS A 528 -6.92 8.40 23.59
N LEU A 529 -5.94 8.70 24.44
CA LEU A 529 -5.20 7.69 25.22
C LEU A 529 -5.84 7.40 26.58
N PHE A 530 -6.66 8.32 27.10
CA PHE A 530 -7.41 8.20 28.34
C PHE A 530 -8.90 7.98 28.08
#